data_f2eb3211db54f8b372dd7085a3ef774b
#
_entry.id   f2eb3211db54f8b372dd7085a3ef774b
#
_cell.length_a   1.000
_cell.length_b   1.000
_cell.length_c   1.000
_cell.angle_alpha   90.00
_cell.angle_beta   90.00
_cell.angle_gamma   90.00
#
_symmetry.space_group_name_H-M   'P 1'
#
loop_
_entity.id
_entity.type
_entity.pdbx_description
1 polymer ?
#
loop_
_entity_poly.entity_id
_entity_poly.type
_entity_poly.pdbx_seq_one_letter_code
_entity_poly.pdbx_strand_id
1 'polypeptide(L)'
;MDSDSLAMRAASGTARWLLEVAEWRRLHLDLWQTMTGLLLLLLGLGLAGSAAMIDSYLHRGVEAGTERPYVVQPTGKELATNADLRIFPEEEVATVAEVLGSSGFRYVRQPFIWSQIEPTRGSYDWSAYDPFVEQLARRDIGLIAVVSGAPDWARDGESLGASDGPPSDPAALQSFTQALTARYAKSIPFVQIWDRPNVADRWGGEPATGATFVPVLAAGFNGARAGNPVVQVLTPELAVASDVPGEHGDLAFLDELYRANGDVFFDVLAVQLDGGAYSPDDRRVSPDRLNYSRAILFRDLTLSHGDQSTPVWATSYGWAASDEISREEQAEFVIRGMERNWSEWPWMGLTVQWSFLSPAGSPGAAYAVVLSDGSPTPLYRRLSSSAMEERAAIANTGFAPMNSRSVSYSGNWQNQPLEGRTFKTSRRVQSAATMEFQGTGVIAFIRSGPEVGRFL
;
A
#
# COMPACT_ATOMS: atom_id res chain seq x y z
N MET A 1 -54.32 -33.41 82.45
CA MET A 1 -53.32 -33.26 81.38
C MET A 1 -53.72 -32.03 80.56
N ASP A 2 -52.96 -30.98 80.71
CA ASP A 2 -53.32 -29.62 80.37
C ASP A 2 -53.53 -29.40 78.89
N SER A 3 -54.69 -28.92 78.46
CA SER A 3 -55.02 -28.49 77.13
C SER A 3 -54.10 -27.28 76.66
N ASP A 4 -53.65 -26.49 77.63
CA ASP A 4 -52.80 -25.36 77.40
C ASP A 4 -51.36 -25.74 77.01
N SER A 5 -50.85 -26.89 77.47
CA SER A 5 -49.51 -27.37 77.07
C SER A 5 -49.45 -27.90 75.63
N LEU A 6 -50.59 -28.47 75.14
CA LEU A 6 -50.69 -28.91 73.74
C LEU A 6 -50.86 -27.74 72.76
N ALA A 7 -51.62 -26.69 73.16
CA ALA A 7 -51.79 -25.50 72.37
C ALA A 7 -50.46 -24.71 72.26
N MET A 8 -49.67 -24.63 73.30
CA MET A 8 -48.40 -23.98 73.35
C MET A 8 -47.34 -24.73 72.49
N ARG A 9 -47.33 -26.04 72.46
CA ARG A 9 -46.48 -26.88 71.59
C ARG A 9 -46.90 -26.81 70.13
N ALA A 10 -48.17 -26.75 69.80
CA ALA A 10 -48.66 -26.54 68.44
C ALA A 10 -48.33 -25.16 67.89
N ALA A 11 -48.47 -24.10 68.76
CA ALA A 11 -48.11 -22.74 68.38
C ALA A 11 -46.56 -22.55 68.15
N SER A 12 -45.74 -23.25 68.93
CA SER A 12 -44.29 -23.24 68.72
C SER A 12 -43.86 -23.99 67.44
N GLY A 13 -44.55 -25.05 67.07
CA GLY A 13 -44.32 -25.83 65.84
C GLY A 13 -44.67 -25.03 64.59
N THR A 14 -45.85 -24.36 64.61
CA THR A 14 -46.22 -23.46 63.46
C THR A 14 -45.33 -22.25 63.29
N ALA A 15 -44.91 -21.63 64.40
CA ALA A 15 -44.00 -20.53 64.36
C ALA A 15 -42.59 -20.92 63.78
N ARG A 16 -42.14 -22.13 64.18
CA ARG A 16 -40.88 -22.68 63.69
C ARG A 16 -40.94 -23.02 62.19
N TRP A 17 -42.03 -23.62 61.74
CA TRP A 17 -42.27 -23.92 60.34
C TRP A 17 -42.36 -22.67 59.47
N LEU A 18 -43.01 -21.59 59.95
CA LEU A 18 -43.08 -20.30 59.28
C LEU A 18 -41.69 -19.64 59.13
N LEU A 19 -40.85 -19.77 60.15
CA LEU A 19 -39.46 -19.25 60.09
C LEU A 19 -38.62 -20.07 59.09
N GLU A 20 -38.71 -21.37 59.05
CA GLU A 20 -38.01 -22.24 58.11
C GLU A 20 -38.47 -21.99 56.66
N VAL A 21 -39.75 -21.76 56.40
CA VAL A 21 -40.28 -21.38 55.12
C VAL A 21 -39.82 -19.99 54.71
N ALA A 22 -39.73 -19.04 55.64
CA ALA A 22 -39.24 -17.70 55.36
C ALA A 22 -37.73 -17.68 55.03
N GLU A 23 -36.93 -18.47 55.78
CA GLU A 23 -35.50 -18.65 55.47
C GLU A 23 -35.29 -19.36 54.15
N TRP A 24 -36.06 -20.41 53.86
CA TRP A 24 -36.01 -21.11 52.60
C TRP A 24 -36.35 -20.19 51.41
N ARG A 25 -37.39 -19.34 51.56
CA ARG A 25 -37.75 -18.34 50.54
C ARG A 25 -36.66 -17.28 50.36
N ARG A 26 -36.02 -16.80 51.41
CA ARG A 26 -34.91 -15.85 51.34
C ARG A 26 -33.73 -16.46 50.61
N LEU A 27 -33.31 -17.65 51.00
CA LEU A 27 -32.21 -18.38 50.34
C LEU A 27 -32.44 -18.59 48.85
N HIS A 28 -33.66 -18.96 48.45
CA HIS A 28 -34.00 -19.15 47.05
C HIS A 28 -34.09 -17.82 46.30
N LEU A 29 -34.61 -16.77 46.89
CA LEU A 29 -34.63 -15.44 46.30
C LEU A 29 -33.19 -14.87 46.07
N ASP A 30 -32.33 -15.04 47.07
CA ASP A 30 -30.93 -14.62 46.98
C ASP A 30 -30.18 -15.45 45.92
N LEU A 31 -30.42 -16.75 45.86
CA LEU A 31 -29.85 -17.63 44.84
C LEU A 31 -30.32 -17.23 43.44
N TRP A 32 -31.63 -16.99 43.26
CA TRP A 32 -32.20 -16.55 42.00
C TRP A 32 -31.64 -15.19 41.56
N GLN A 33 -31.52 -14.25 42.46
CA GLN A 33 -30.92 -12.92 42.18
C GLN A 33 -29.45 -13.04 41.80
N THR A 34 -28.69 -13.89 42.52
CA THR A 34 -27.28 -14.15 42.23
C THR A 34 -27.13 -14.83 40.87
N MET A 35 -27.93 -15.85 40.55
CA MET A 35 -27.92 -16.54 39.25
C MET A 35 -28.31 -15.58 38.11
N THR A 36 -29.34 -14.76 38.31
CA THR A 36 -29.76 -13.77 37.33
C THR A 36 -28.67 -12.73 37.12
N GLY A 37 -28.02 -12.24 38.18
CA GLY A 37 -26.89 -11.33 38.09
C GLY A 37 -25.71 -11.94 37.35
N LEU A 38 -25.38 -13.20 37.63
CA LEU A 38 -24.32 -13.93 36.91
C LEU A 38 -24.65 -14.12 35.43
N LEU A 39 -25.90 -14.48 35.11
CA LEU A 39 -26.35 -14.62 33.73
C LEU A 39 -26.26 -13.30 32.96
N LEU A 40 -26.71 -12.22 33.57
CA LEU A 40 -26.60 -10.87 32.97
C LEU A 40 -25.16 -10.44 32.78
N LEU A 41 -24.28 -10.75 33.74
CA LEU A 41 -22.84 -10.49 33.60
C LEU A 41 -22.21 -11.27 32.43
N LEU A 42 -22.52 -12.58 32.34
CA LEU A 42 -22.03 -13.42 31.23
C LEU A 42 -22.57 -12.96 29.89
N LEU A 43 -23.85 -12.58 29.81
CA LEU A 43 -24.44 -12.00 28.60
C LEU A 43 -23.75 -10.68 28.24
N GLY A 44 -23.52 -9.79 29.20
CA GLY A 44 -22.81 -8.54 29.01
C GLY A 44 -21.37 -8.75 28.52
N LEU A 45 -20.63 -9.67 29.10
CA LEU A 45 -19.29 -10.04 28.68
C LEU A 45 -19.29 -10.65 27.26
N GLY A 46 -20.28 -11.50 26.96
CA GLY A 46 -20.46 -12.07 25.62
C GLY A 46 -20.72 -11.00 24.55
N LEU A 47 -21.61 -10.05 24.86
CA LEU A 47 -21.89 -8.92 23.95
C LEU A 47 -20.69 -8.02 23.78
N ALA A 48 -19.99 -7.68 24.86
CA ALA A 48 -18.77 -6.87 24.79
C ALA A 48 -17.65 -7.57 23.99
N GLY A 49 -17.47 -8.88 24.24
CA GLY A 49 -16.52 -9.69 23.48
C GLY A 49 -16.87 -9.75 21.98
N SER A 50 -18.14 -9.94 21.65
CA SER A 50 -18.61 -9.94 20.26
C SER A 50 -18.41 -8.57 19.60
N ALA A 51 -18.71 -7.48 20.30
CA ALA A 51 -18.49 -6.13 19.82
C ALA A 51 -17.00 -5.86 19.55
N ALA A 52 -16.12 -6.27 20.48
CA ALA A 52 -14.67 -6.12 20.31
C ALA A 52 -14.14 -6.96 19.13
N MET A 53 -14.66 -8.18 18.93
CA MET A 53 -14.29 -9.01 17.79
C MET A 53 -14.73 -8.41 16.46
N ILE A 54 -15.96 -7.88 16.40
CA ILE A 54 -16.49 -7.20 15.21
C ILE A 54 -15.67 -5.93 14.93
N ASP A 55 -15.39 -5.15 15.96
CA ASP A 55 -14.58 -3.93 15.85
C ASP A 55 -13.16 -4.24 15.32
N SER A 56 -12.50 -5.24 15.90
CA SER A 56 -11.18 -5.70 15.45
C SER A 56 -11.21 -6.21 13.99
N TYR A 57 -12.27 -6.91 13.60
CA TYR A 57 -12.45 -7.37 12.22
C TYR A 57 -12.66 -6.21 11.23
N LEU A 58 -13.51 -5.25 11.58
CA LEU A 58 -13.83 -4.10 10.74
C LEU A 58 -12.67 -3.12 10.60
N HIS A 59 -11.79 -3.05 11.60
CA HIS A 59 -10.65 -2.13 11.62
C HIS A 59 -9.31 -2.84 11.45
N ARG A 60 -9.29 -4.09 10.97
CA ARG A 60 -8.04 -4.80 10.70
C ARG A 60 -7.20 -4.02 9.69
N GLY A 61 -5.90 -3.83 9.99
CA GLY A 61 -4.97 -3.05 9.19
C GLY A 61 -5.09 -1.53 9.35
N VAL A 62 -6.09 -1.03 10.12
CA VAL A 62 -6.17 0.39 10.47
C VAL A 62 -5.13 0.68 11.56
N GLU A 63 -4.20 1.58 11.25
CA GLU A 63 -3.15 1.99 12.18
C GLU A 63 -3.28 3.47 12.51
N ALA A 64 -3.01 3.84 13.75
CA ALA A 64 -3.10 5.23 14.20
C ALA A 64 -1.96 6.14 13.72
N GLY A 65 -1.06 5.63 12.86
CA GLY A 65 0.04 6.40 12.29
C GLY A 65 1.07 6.91 13.31
N THR A 66 1.24 6.19 14.43
CA THR A 66 2.15 6.59 15.53
C THR A 66 3.61 6.28 15.23
N GLU A 67 3.90 5.45 14.23
CA GLU A 67 5.26 5.07 13.88
C GLU A 67 5.83 5.97 12.79
N ARG A 68 7.14 6.26 12.91
CA ARG A 68 7.84 7.10 11.94
C ARG A 68 7.87 6.41 10.59
N PRO A 69 7.37 7.04 9.51
CA PRO A 69 7.62 6.53 8.17
C PRO A 69 9.13 6.56 7.91
N TYR A 70 9.62 5.46 7.45
CA TYR A 70 11.04 5.23 7.19
C TYR A 70 11.55 6.05 6.03
N VAL A 71 10.71 6.28 5.07
CA VAL A 71 11.04 6.85 3.77
C VAL A 71 10.16 8.06 3.52
N VAL A 72 10.75 9.12 2.97
CA VAL A 72 9.96 10.24 2.41
C VAL A 72 9.28 9.71 1.17
N GLN A 73 8.01 9.38 1.30
CA GLN A 73 7.22 8.91 0.18
C GLN A 73 6.22 9.98 -0.28
N PRO A 74 5.78 9.91 -1.55
CA PRO A 74 4.66 10.68 -2.01
C PRO A 74 3.46 10.43 -1.11
N THR A 75 2.59 11.43 -0.95
CA THR A 75 1.35 11.21 -0.23
C THR A 75 0.51 10.17 -0.96
N GLY A 76 -0.17 9.29 -0.25
CA GLY A 76 -1.11 8.36 -0.87
C GLY A 76 -2.24 9.05 -1.66
N LYS A 77 -2.29 10.38 -1.63
CA LYS A 77 -3.21 11.25 -2.38
C LYS A 77 -2.67 11.69 -3.74
N GLU A 78 -1.38 11.52 -4.00
CA GLU A 78 -0.83 11.78 -5.33
C GLU A 78 -1.23 10.66 -6.29
N LEU A 79 -1.68 11.06 -7.48
CA LEU A 79 -2.13 10.10 -8.48
C LEU A 79 -0.96 9.54 -9.26
N ALA A 80 -0.96 8.23 -9.45
CA ALA A 80 0.00 7.51 -10.27
C ALA A 80 -0.73 6.55 -11.21
N THR A 81 -0.13 6.25 -12.35
CA THR A 81 -0.68 5.29 -13.32
C THR A 81 0.39 4.47 -13.99
N ASN A 82 0.04 3.26 -14.40
CA ASN A 82 0.85 2.43 -15.28
C ASN A 82 0.66 2.89 -16.73
N ALA A 83 1.75 3.10 -17.44
CA ALA A 83 1.73 3.34 -18.87
C ALA A 83 3.00 2.79 -19.51
N ASP A 84 2.88 2.26 -20.72
CA ASP A 84 4.03 2.01 -21.60
C ASP A 84 4.08 3.09 -22.68
N LEU A 85 4.87 4.11 -22.45
CA LEU A 85 4.94 5.27 -23.33
C LEU A 85 5.72 4.99 -24.63
N ARG A 86 6.40 3.85 -24.73
CA ARG A 86 7.10 3.42 -25.96
C ARG A 86 6.15 3.01 -27.08
N ILE A 87 4.89 2.73 -26.76
CA ILE A 87 3.88 2.35 -27.78
C ILE A 87 3.43 3.56 -28.61
N PHE A 88 3.71 4.79 -28.15
CA PHE A 88 3.31 6.00 -28.86
C PHE A 88 4.41 6.48 -29.78
N PRO A 89 4.07 6.92 -31.01
CA PRO A 89 5.01 7.66 -31.86
C PRO A 89 5.54 8.91 -31.15
N GLU A 90 6.77 9.32 -31.44
CA GLU A 90 7.42 10.46 -30.77
C GLU A 90 6.59 11.74 -30.84
N GLU A 91 5.91 11.98 -31.97
CA GLU A 91 5.03 13.13 -32.18
C GLU A 91 3.79 13.15 -31.27
N GLU A 92 3.35 11.99 -30.77
CA GLU A 92 2.19 11.87 -29.87
C GLU A 92 2.58 11.95 -28.39
N VAL A 93 3.83 11.67 -28.05
CA VAL A 93 4.30 11.61 -26.66
C VAL A 93 4.02 12.90 -25.90
N ALA A 94 4.20 14.07 -26.53
CA ALA A 94 3.93 15.35 -25.93
C ALA A 94 2.44 15.52 -25.56
N THR A 95 1.53 15.06 -26.42
CA THR A 95 0.08 15.09 -26.20
C THR A 95 -0.33 14.12 -25.07
N VAL A 96 0.24 12.91 -25.07
CA VAL A 96 -0.01 11.92 -23.99
C VAL A 96 0.46 12.46 -22.64
N ALA A 97 1.64 13.07 -22.59
CA ALA A 97 2.17 13.68 -21.37
C ALA A 97 1.31 14.88 -20.89
N GLU A 98 0.71 15.64 -21.80
CA GLU A 98 -0.23 16.71 -21.46
C GLU A 98 -1.53 16.16 -20.88
N VAL A 99 -2.08 15.11 -21.47
CA VAL A 99 -3.28 14.44 -20.94
C VAL A 99 -3.01 13.83 -19.56
N LEU A 100 -1.86 13.21 -19.35
CA LEU A 100 -1.43 12.71 -18.04
C LEU A 100 -1.38 13.85 -16.99
N GLY A 101 -0.73 14.95 -17.32
CA GLY A 101 -0.61 16.11 -16.42
C GLY A 101 -1.96 16.77 -16.10
N SER A 102 -2.81 16.95 -17.12
CA SER A 102 -4.15 17.55 -16.95
C SER A 102 -5.12 16.67 -16.18
N SER A 103 -4.90 15.34 -16.19
CA SER A 103 -5.66 14.38 -15.37
C SER A 103 -5.23 14.37 -13.90
N GLY A 104 -4.19 15.13 -13.53
CA GLY A 104 -3.68 15.21 -12.17
C GLY A 104 -2.68 14.13 -11.79
N PHE A 105 -2.22 13.29 -12.73
CA PHE A 105 -1.18 12.32 -12.47
C PHE A 105 0.17 13.00 -12.19
N ARG A 106 0.84 12.52 -11.15
CA ARG A 106 2.17 12.99 -10.71
C ARG A 106 3.26 11.97 -10.96
N TYR A 107 2.90 10.70 -11.11
CA TYR A 107 3.84 9.61 -11.37
C TYR A 107 3.30 8.69 -12.46
N VAL A 108 4.25 8.19 -13.27
CA VAL A 108 4.00 7.14 -14.26
C VAL A 108 4.94 5.97 -13.96
N ARG A 109 4.37 4.78 -13.77
CA ARG A 109 5.12 3.54 -13.70
C ARG A 109 5.33 3.02 -15.11
N GLN A 110 6.60 3.00 -15.56
CA GLN A 110 7.03 2.79 -16.93
C GLN A 110 8.05 1.66 -17.01
N PRO A 111 7.88 0.66 -17.89
CA PRO A 111 8.89 -0.34 -18.14
C PRO A 111 10.14 0.24 -18.81
N PHE A 112 11.31 -0.09 -18.28
CA PHE A 112 12.62 0.12 -18.86
C PHE A 112 13.25 -1.23 -19.15
N ILE A 113 13.10 -1.69 -20.39
CA ILE A 113 13.52 -3.04 -20.79
C ILE A 113 15.02 -3.05 -21.07
N TRP A 114 15.77 -3.72 -20.21
CA TRP A 114 17.21 -3.74 -20.25
C TRP A 114 17.78 -4.24 -21.59
N SER A 115 17.23 -5.34 -22.14
CA SER A 115 17.66 -5.90 -23.43
C SER A 115 17.47 -4.94 -24.62
N GLN A 116 16.50 -4.02 -24.53
CA GLN A 116 16.27 -3.02 -25.57
C GLN A 116 17.23 -1.83 -25.43
N ILE A 117 17.60 -1.49 -24.20
CA ILE A 117 18.48 -0.35 -23.92
C ILE A 117 19.95 -0.74 -24.10
N GLU A 118 20.34 -1.95 -23.69
CA GLU A 118 21.72 -2.44 -23.76
C GLU A 118 21.79 -3.78 -24.54
N PRO A 119 21.47 -3.78 -25.84
CA PRO A 119 21.51 -4.98 -26.65
C PRO A 119 22.92 -5.61 -26.76
N THR A 120 23.94 -4.78 -26.62
CA THR A 120 25.35 -5.17 -26.56
C THR A 120 25.98 -4.58 -25.31
N ARG A 121 26.73 -5.39 -24.56
CA ARG A 121 27.35 -5.00 -23.30
C ARG A 121 28.09 -3.67 -23.37
N GLY A 122 27.70 -2.70 -22.54
CA GLY A 122 28.30 -1.38 -22.47
C GLY A 122 27.82 -0.39 -23.56
N SER A 123 26.95 -0.84 -24.47
CA SER A 123 26.40 0.02 -25.54
C SER A 123 24.92 0.32 -25.28
N TYR A 124 24.64 1.53 -24.81
CA TYR A 124 23.29 1.93 -24.43
C TYR A 124 22.59 2.73 -25.51
N ASP A 125 21.39 2.33 -25.88
CA ASP A 125 20.48 3.06 -26.76
C ASP A 125 19.27 3.58 -25.93
N TRP A 126 19.23 4.87 -25.71
CA TRP A 126 18.18 5.55 -24.95
C TRP A 126 17.15 6.23 -25.85
N SER A 127 17.27 6.10 -27.17
CA SER A 127 16.48 6.86 -28.15
C SER A 127 14.97 6.66 -28.00
N ALA A 128 14.53 5.45 -27.62
CA ALA A 128 13.13 5.15 -27.36
C ALA A 128 12.60 5.68 -26.02
N TYR A 129 13.48 6.14 -25.12
CA TYR A 129 13.14 6.57 -23.75
C TYR A 129 13.30 8.07 -23.55
N ASP A 130 14.33 8.69 -24.12
CA ASP A 130 14.61 10.11 -23.94
C ASP A 130 13.41 11.03 -24.26
N PRO A 131 12.64 10.83 -25.36
CA PRO A 131 11.54 11.73 -25.70
C PRO A 131 10.46 11.80 -24.62
N PHE A 132 10.00 10.66 -24.09
CA PHE A 132 8.94 10.68 -23.08
C PHE A 132 9.46 11.11 -21.71
N VAL A 133 10.69 10.76 -21.34
CA VAL A 133 11.30 11.22 -20.08
C VAL A 133 11.36 12.74 -20.07
N GLU A 134 11.78 13.37 -21.16
CA GLU A 134 11.83 14.82 -21.28
C GLU A 134 10.44 15.47 -21.21
N GLN A 135 9.45 14.92 -21.91
CA GLN A 135 8.08 15.47 -21.90
C GLN A 135 7.40 15.36 -20.53
N LEU A 136 7.63 14.27 -19.81
CA LEU A 136 7.14 14.11 -18.44
C LEU A 136 7.84 15.06 -17.47
N ALA A 137 9.17 15.19 -17.57
CA ALA A 137 9.95 16.10 -16.73
C ALA A 137 9.53 17.57 -16.88
N ARG A 138 9.19 18.01 -18.09
CA ARG A 138 8.67 19.37 -18.35
C ARG A 138 7.34 19.65 -17.64
N ARG A 139 6.62 18.60 -17.21
CA ARG A 139 5.31 18.68 -16.56
C ARG A 139 5.34 18.28 -15.08
N ASP A 140 6.53 18.15 -14.50
CA ASP A 140 6.76 17.71 -13.13
C ASP A 140 6.10 16.35 -12.84
N ILE A 141 6.10 15.44 -13.84
CA ILE A 141 5.64 14.07 -13.69
C ILE A 141 6.87 13.18 -13.50
N GLY A 142 6.97 12.55 -12.32
CA GLY A 142 8.04 11.62 -11.98
C GLY A 142 7.80 10.22 -12.55
N LEU A 143 8.89 9.47 -12.73
CA LEU A 143 8.85 8.09 -13.20
C LEU A 143 9.11 7.11 -12.07
N ILE A 144 8.33 6.04 -12.04
CA ILE A 144 8.63 4.79 -11.35
C ILE A 144 9.16 3.86 -12.43
N ALA A 145 10.48 3.77 -12.56
CA ALA A 145 11.11 2.97 -13.60
C ALA A 145 11.10 1.49 -13.20
N VAL A 146 10.51 0.63 -14.04
CA VAL A 146 10.52 -0.82 -13.84
C VAL A 146 11.61 -1.45 -14.69
N VAL A 147 12.65 -1.95 -14.06
CA VAL A 147 13.77 -2.61 -14.72
C VAL A 147 13.49 -4.10 -14.84
N SER A 148 13.51 -4.64 -16.07
CA SER A 148 13.33 -6.06 -16.36
C SER A 148 13.94 -6.45 -17.71
N GLY A 149 13.92 -7.76 -18.03
CA GLY A 149 14.28 -8.26 -19.35
C GLY A 149 15.79 -8.19 -19.63
N ALA A 150 16.58 -9.03 -18.96
CA ALA A 150 18.02 -9.09 -19.21
C ALA A 150 18.34 -9.44 -20.67
N PRO A 151 19.35 -8.82 -21.29
CA PRO A 151 19.77 -9.13 -22.65
C PRO A 151 20.45 -10.51 -22.74
N ASP A 152 20.47 -11.09 -23.94
CA ASP A 152 21.03 -12.43 -24.17
C ASP A 152 22.47 -12.58 -23.69
N TRP A 153 23.30 -11.55 -23.86
CA TRP A 153 24.68 -11.55 -23.39
C TRP A 153 24.84 -11.61 -21.87
N ALA A 154 23.78 -11.28 -21.11
CA ALA A 154 23.77 -11.31 -19.64
C ALA A 154 23.10 -12.56 -19.08
N ARG A 155 22.62 -13.49 -19.92
CA ARG A 155 21.89 -14.68 -19.53
C ARG A 155 22.65 -15.94 -19.88
N ASP A 156 22.42 -17.05 -19.14
CA ASP A 156 22.96 -18.37 -19.46
C ASP A 156 22.02 -19.19 -20.34
N GLY A 157 22.55 -20.23 -20.97
CA GLY A 157 21.96 -20.98 -22.07
C GLY A 157 20.56 -21.56 -21.88
N GLU A 158 20.09 -21.85 -20.67
CA GLU A 158 18.75 -22.37 -20.41
C GLU A 158 17.67 -21.25 -20.40
N SER A 159 18.05 -20.02 -20.06
CA SER A 159 17.16 -18.85 -20.08
C SER A 159 17.17 -18.11 -21.44
N LEU A 160 17.98 -18.56 -22.41
CA LEU A 160 17.99 -18.06 -23.77
C LEU A 160 16.68 -18.44 -24.49
N GLY A 161 15.77 -17.49 -24.68
CA GLY A 161 14.47 -17.71 -25.32
C GLY A 161 13.28 -17.24 -24.50
N ALA A 162 13.44 -17.06 -23.20
CA ALA A 162 12.47 -16.35 -22.38
C ALA A 162 12.74 -14.85 -22.46
N SER A 163 11.73 -14.04 -22.84
CA SER A 163 11.90 -12.59 -23.03
C SER A 163 12.32 -11.85 -21.75
N ASP A 164 12.06 -12.41 -20.58
CA ASP A 164 12.22 -11.77 -19.26
C ASP A 164 13.09 -12.58 -18.28
N GLY A 165 13.95 -13.49 -18.80
CA GLY A 165 14.84 -14.28 -17.95
C GLY A 165 15.81 -13.43 -17.13
N PRO A 166 16.23 -13.92 -15.92
CA PRO A 166 17.16 -13.21 -15.04
C PRO A 166 18.57 -13.14 -15.61
N PRO A 167 19.41 -12.20 -15.14
CA PRO A 167 20.81 -12.22 -15.47
C PRO A 167 21.52 -13.37 -14.75
N SER A 168 22.46 -14.03 -15.41
CA SER A 168 23.34 -15.04 -14.83
C SER A 168 24.40 -14.43 -13.89
N ASP A 169 24.81 -13.20 -14.18
CA ASP A 169 25.70 -12.39 -13.35
C ASP A 169 24.96 -11.12 -12.85
N PRO A 170 24.57 -11.07 -11.57
CA PRO A 170 23.91 -9.88 -11.01
C PRO A 170 24.72 -8.59 -11.13
N ALA A 171 26.07 -8.65 -11.24
CA ALA A 171 26.90 -7.45 -11.41
C ALA A 171 26.63 -6.72 -12.74
N ALA A 172 26.15 -7.43 -13.75
CA ALA A 172 25.74 -6.81 -15.01
C ALA A 172 24.49 -5.93 -14.80
N LEU A 173 23.50 -6.41 -14.02
CA LEU A 173 22.32 -5.63 -13.64
C LEU A 173 22.69 -4.39 -12.81
N GLN A 174 23.66 -4.55 -11.89
CA GLN A 174 24.16 -3.42 -11.10
C GLN A 174 24.70 -2.30 -12.00
N SER A 175 25.48 -2.65 -13.02
CA SER A 175 26.01 -1.68 -13.98
C SER A 175 24.93 -0.99 -14.79
N PHE A 176 23.93 -1.73 -15.25
CA PHE A 176 22.79 -1.19 -15.98
C PHE A 176 21.94 -0.25 -15.13
N THR A 177 21.56 -0.66 -13.92
CA THR A 177 20.74 0.19 -13.03
C THR A 177 21.48 1.45 -12.61
N GLN A 178 22.81 1.39 -12.45
CA GLN A 178 23.66 2.57 -12.22
C GLN A 178 23.60 3.54 -13.42
N ALA A 179 23.75 3.04 -14.63
CA ALA A 179 23.69 3.86 -15.84
C ALA A 179 22.31 4.53 -16.00
N LEU A 180 21.21 3.77 -15.78
CA LEU A 180 19.84 4.26 -15.86
C LEU A 180 19.58 5.40 -14.87
N THR A 181 19.88 5.17 -13.60
CA THR A 181 19.56 6.14 -12.54
C THR A 181 20.49 7.34 -12.55
N ALA A 182 21.73 7.21 -13.03
CA ALA A 182 22.62 8.34 -13.27
C ALA A 182 22.13 9.22 -14.42
N ARG A 183 21.69 8.59 -15.56
CA ARG A 183 21.17 9.31 -16.71
C ARG A 183 19.94 10.14 -16.38
N TYR A 184 18.98 9.55 -15.69
CA TYR A 184 17.68 10.16 -15.43
C TYR A 184 17.47 10.54 -13.96
N ALA A 185 18.55 10.94 -13.26
CA ALA A 185 18.52 11.21 -11.82
C ALA A 185 17.47 12.23 -11.36
N LYS A 186 17.08 13.16 -12.24
CA LYS A 186 16.04 14.17 -11.94
C LYS A 186 14.62 13.70 -12.23
N SER A 187 14.45 12.69 -13.08
CA SER A 187 13.16 12.23 -13.58
C SER A 187 12.73 10.90 -12.98
N ILE A 188 13.68 10.10 -12.46
CA ILE A 188 13.43 8.78 -11.85
C ILE A 188 13.71 8.87 -10.34
N PRO A 189 12.73 9.31 -9.52
CA PRO A 189 12.84 9.23 -8.06
C PRO A 189 12.68 7.81 -7.51
N PHE A 190 12.08 6.88 -8.30
CA PHE A 190 11.77 5.53 -7.88
C PHE A 190 12.18 4.52 -8.96
N VAL A 191 12.80 3.41 -8.53
CA VAL A 191 13.13 2.29 -9.41
C VAL A 191 12.63 0.98 -8.81
N GLN A 192 11.86 0.24 -9.57
CA GLN A 192 11.42 -1.11 -9.23
C GLN A 192 12.36 -2.12 -9.88
N ILE A 193 12.86 -3.05 -9.10
CA ILE A 193 13.74 -4.10 -9.57
C ILE A 193 12.93 -5.33 -9.95
N TRP A 194 12.80 -5.58 -11.22
CA TRP A 194 12.04 -6.65 -11.85
C TRP A 194 10.52 -6.51 -11.74
N ASP A 195 9.83 -7.38 -12.50
CA ASP A 195 8.37 -7.46 -12.55
C ASP A 195 7.94 -8.92 -12.60
N ARG A 196 7.16 -9.36 -11.62
CA ARG A 196 6.58 -10.71 -11.48
C ARG A 196 7.56 -11.87 -11.58
N PRO A 197 8.70 -11.87 -10.87
CA PRO A 197 9.66 -12.97 -10.92
C PRO A 197 9.11 -14.27 -10.35
N ASN A 198 7.99 -14.24 -9.65
CA ASN A 198 7.32 -15.39 -9.05
C ASN A 198 6.47 -16.22 -10.02
N VAL A 199 6.52 -15.90 -11.33
CA VAL A 199 5.87 -16.69 -12.39
C VAL A 199 6.89 -17.05 -13.49
N ALA A 200 6.79 -18.25 -13.99
CA ALA A 200 7.80 -18.88 -14.86
C ALA A 200 8.07 -18.10 -16.16
N ASP A 201 7.04 -17.55 -16.78
CA ASP A 201 7.16 -16.79 -18.02
C ASP A 201 7.86 -15.44 -17.86
N ARG A 202 8.00 -14.95 -16.61
CA ARG A 202 8.67 -13.70 -16.23
C ARG A 202 10.05 -13.90 -15.61
N TRP A 203 10.48 -15.17 -15.47
CA TRP A 203 11.78 -15.50 -14.84
C TRP A 203 12.61 -16.50 -15.66
N GLY A 204 12.20 -16.86 -16.86
CA GLY A 204 13.00 -17.71 -17.74
C GLY A 204 12.71 -19.21 -17.66
N GLY A 205 11.49 -19.61 -17.27
CA GLY A 205 11.03 -20.99 -17.30
C GLY A 205 10.64 -21.59 -15.96
N GLU A 206 11.35 -21.26 -14.88
CA GLU A 206 10.98 -21.60 -13.51
C GLU A 206 10.80 -20.31 -12.70
N PRO A 207 9.80 -20.21 -11.81
CA PRO A 207 9.60 -19.02 -11.00
C PRO A 207 10.75 -18.82 -10.00
N ALA A 208 11.11 -17.58 -9.72
CA ALA A 208 11.99 -17.27 -8.60
C ALA A 208 11.29 -17.56 -7.27
N THR A 209 12.09 -17.93 -6.26
CA THR A 209 11.70 -17.83 -4.86
C THR A 209 12.22 -16.52 -4.27
N GLY A 210 11.67 -16.09 -3.13
CA GLY A 210 12.17 -14.89 -2.45
C GLY A 210 13.69 -14.96 -2.18
N ALA A 211 14.16 -16.11 -1.76
CA ALA A 211 15.59 -16.32 -1.46
C ALA A 211 16.48 -16.25 -2.73
N THR A 212 16.05 -16.86 -3.84
CA THR A 212 16.83 -16.85 -5.09
C THR A 212 16.80 -15.48 -5.78
N PHE A 213 15.83 -14.63 -5.46
CA PHE A 213 15.73 -13.27 -5.99
C PHE A 213 16.63 -12.25 -5.28
N VAL A 214 17.00 -12.46 -4.01
CA VAL A 214 17.82 -11.52 -3.22
C VAL A 214 19.08 -11.04 -3.95
N PRO A 215 19.90 -11.87 -4.61
CA PRO A 215 21.08 -11.39 -5.33
C PRO A 215 20.76 -10.39 -6.45
N VAL A 216 19.65 -10.57 -7.15
CA VAL A 216 19.17 -9.67 -8.22
C VAL A 216 18.68 -8.35 -7.63
N LEU A 217 17.90 -8.43 -6.54
CA LEU A 217 17.42 -7.24 -5.83
C LEU A 217 18.60 -6.42 -5.28
N ALA A 218 19.58 -7.07 -4.65
CA ALA A 218 20.79 -6.44 -4.11
C ALA A 218 21.61 -5.74 -5.19
N ALA A 219 21.81 -6.38 -6.34
CA ALA A 219 22.52 -5.80 -7.46
C ALA A 219 21.78 -4.55 -8.02
N GLY A 220 20.46 -4.68 -8.21
CA GLY A 220 19.63 -3.55 -8.64
C GLY A 220 19.69 -2.39 -7.66
N PHE A 221 19.54 -2.66 -6.37
CA PHE A 221 19.62 -1.65 -5.30
C PHE A 221 20.97 -0.93 -5.28
N ASN A 222 22.06 -1.68 -5.27
CA ASN A 222 23.41 -1.11 -5.21
C ASN A 222 23.72 -0.26 -6.46
N GLY A 223 23.31 -0.75 -7.65
CA GLY A 223 23.46 0.00 -8.90
C GLY A 223 22.63 1.28 -8.88
N ALA A 224 21.37 1.19 -8.50
CA ALA A 224 20.49 2.34 -8.43
C ALA A 224 21.02 3.43 -7.51
N ARG A 225 21.48 3.09 -6.31
CA ARG A 225 22.07 4.00 -5.34
C ARG A 225 23.42 4.55 -5.77
N ALA A 226 24.22 3.78 -6.52
CA ALA A 226 25.48 4.25 -7.10
C ALA A 226 25.26 5.31 -8.19
N GLY A 227 24.18 5.17 -8.99
CA GLY A 227 23.84 6.15 -10.03
C GLY A 227 23.12 7.38 -9.47
N ASN A 228 22.23 7.20 -8.51
CA ASN A 228 21.48 8.26 -7.84
C ASN A 228 21.32 7.94 -6.34
N PRO A 229 22.11 8.54 -5.44
CA PRO A 229 22.08 8.22 -4.01
C PRO A 229 20.73 8.46 -3.30
N VAL A 230 19.84 9.23 -3.89
CA VAL A 230 18.52 9.56 -3.29
C VAL A 230 17.36 8.80 -3.93
N VAL A 231 17.61 7.98 -4.96
CA VAL A 231 16.58 7.17 -5.59
C VAL A 231 16.04 6.15 -4.58
N GLN A 232 14.74 5.91 -4.57
CA GLN A 232 14.13 4.88 -3.76
C GLN A 232 13.90 3.62 -4.59
N VAL A 233 14.17 2.47 -3.97
CA VAL A 233 14.10 1.18 -4.63
C VAL A 233 12.87 0.42 -4.16
N LEU A 234 12.08 -0.05 -5.11
CA LEU A 234 10.93 -0.90 -4.87
C LEU A 234 11.29 -2.38 -5.07
N THR A 235 10.67 -3.25 -4.29
CA THR A 235 10.64 -4.68 -4.58
C THR A 235 10.02 -4.94 -5.97
N PRO A 236 10.21 -6.14 -6.56
CA PRO A 236 9.38 -6.52 -7.70
C PRO A 236 7.90 -6.48 -7.29
N GLU A 237 7.03 -6.09 -8.21
CA GLU A 237 5.62 -6.44 -8.08
C GLU A 237 5.48 -7.94 -8.29
N LEU A 238 4.84 -8.63 -7.36
CA LEU A 238 4.59 -10.06 -7.47
C LEU A 238 3.24 -10.28 -8.13
N ALA A 239 3.16 -11.26 -9.05
CA ALA A 239 1.88 -11.74 -9.51
C ALA A 239 1.12 -12.36 -8.33
N VAL A 240 -0.18 -12.11 -8.24
CA VAL A 240 -1.03 -12.83 -7.30
C VAL A 240 -1.12 -14.29 -7.77
N ALA A 241 -0.43 -15.17 -7.07
CA ALA A 241 -0.22 -16.55 -7.46
C ALA A 241 -0.38 -17.48 -6.25
N SER A 242 -0.61 -18.75 -6.54
CA SER A 242 -0.57 -19.85 -5.57
C SER A 242 0.64 -20.74 -5.88
N ASP A 243 1.07 -21.56 -4.91
CA ASP A 243 2.14 -22.53 -5.15
C ASP A 243 1.67 -23.69 -6.02
N VAL A 244 1.75 -23.50 -7.34
CA VAL A 244 1.42 -24.50 -8.36
C VAL A 244 2.56 -24.56 -9.40
N PRO A 245 2.67 -25.60 -10.22
CA PRO A 245 3.71 -25.68 -11.24
C PRO A 245 3.75 -24.43 -12.14
N GLY A 246 4.90 -23.76 -12.20
CA GLY A 246 5.12 -22.54 -12.95
C GLY A 246 4.78 -21.24 -12.22
N GLU A 247 4.27 -21.32 -10.98
CA GLU A 247 3.96 -20.17 -10.13
C GLU A 247 4.46 -20.40 -8.70
N HIS A 248 4.95 -19.35 -8.05
CA HIS A 248 5.29 -19.34 -6.63
C HIS A 248 4.43 -18.29 -5.92
N GLY A 249 3.83 -18.68 -4.79
CA GLY A 249 2.90 -17.83 -4.05
C GLY A 249 3.54 -16.49 -3.63
N ASP A 250 2.85 -15.40 -3.88
CA ASP A 250 3.35 -14.05 -3.62
C ASP A 250 3.64 -13.79 -2.13
N LEU A 251 2.80 -14.29 -1.22
CA LEU A 251 3.05 -14.18 0.21
C LEU A 251 4.21 -15.07 0.67
N ALA A 252 4.35 -16.27 0.09
CA ALA A 252 5.46 -17.16 0.37
C ALA A 252 6.78 -16.56 -0.13
N PHE A 253 6.79 -16.02 -1.35
CA PHE A 253 7.93 -15.32 -1.91
C PHE A 253 8.40 -14.17 -0.99
N LEU A 254 7.47 -13.35 -0.52
CA LEU A 254 7.81 -12.23 0.35
C LEU A 254 8.37 -12.70 1.70
N ASP A 255 7.79 -13.72 2.32
CA ASP A 255 8.28 -14.30 3.57
C ASP A 255 9.71 -14.86 3.41
N GLU A 256 9.99 -15.57 2.31
CA GLU A 256 11.32 -16.07 1.99
C GLU A 256 12.34 -14.95 1.74
N LEU A 257 11.92 -13.86 1.07
CA LEU A 257 12.76 -12.69 0.84
C LEU A 257 13.21 -12.06 2.17
N TYR A 258 12.28 -11.88 3.11
CA TYR A 258 12.62 -11.41 4.47
C TYR A 258 13.54 -12.38 5.21
N ARG A 259 13.26 -13.70 5.18
CA ARG A 259 14.12 -14.72 5.81
C ARG A 259 15.54 -14.77 5.23
N ALA A 260 15.68 -14.39 3.97
CA ALA A 260 16.98 -14.30 3.31
C ALA A 260 17.67 -12.93 3.49
N ASN A 261 17.17 -12.08 4.40
CA ASN A 261 17.64 -10.71 4.66
C ASN A 261 17.60 -9.81 3.42
N GLY A 262 16.59 -9.97 2.58
CA GLY A 262 16.36 -9.13 1.40
C GLY A 262 15.83 -7.75 1.73
N ASP A 263 15.29 -7.55 2.93
CA ASP A 263 14.67 -6.31 3.42
C ASP A 263 15.61 -5.11 3.44
N VAL A 264 16.91 -5.33 3.48
CA VAL A 264 17.92 -4.25 3.44
C VAL A 264 18.15 -3.70 2.01
N PHE A 265 17.57 -4.31 0.98
CA PHE A 265 17.77 -3.95 -0.42
C PHE A 265 16.55 -3.33 -1.09
N PHE A 266 15.60 -2.82 -0.33
CA PHE A 266 14.50 -2.03 -0.85
C PHE A 266 14.02 -0.99 0.17
N ASP A 267 13.33 0.03 -0.30
CA ASP A 267 12.76 1.11 0.50
C ASP A 267 11.23 1.03 0.53
N VAL A 268 10.62 0.35 -0.44
CA VAL A 268 9.17 0.26 -0.65
C VAL A 268 8.79 -1.15 -1.08
N LEU A 269 7.75 -1.68 -0.49
CA LEU A 269 7.15 -2.95 -0.90
C LEU A 269 6.10 -2.71 -1.99
N ALA A 270 6.34 -3.22 -3.19
CA ALA A 270 5.41 -3.17 -4.31
C ALA A 270 4.45 -4.37 -4.29
N VAL A 271 3.15 -4.12 -4.41
CA VAL A 271 2.13 -5.18 -4.42
C VAL A 271 1.10 -4.96 -5.52
N GLN A 272 0.59 -6.05 -6.08
CA GLN A 272 -0.56 -6.02 -6.97
C GLN A 272 -1.85 -6.08 -6.13
N LEU A 273 -2.73 -5.10 -6.32
CA LEU A 273 -4.02 -5.02 -5.65
C LEU A 273 -5.14 -4.82 -6.67
N ASP A 274 -5.53 -5.91 -7.29
CA ASP A 274 -6.75 -5.99 -8.08
C ASP A 274 -7.95 -6.18 -7.15
N GLY A 275 -9.00 -5.37 -7.31
CA GLY A 275 -10.22 -5.49 -6.50
C GLY A 275 -11.08 -6.69 -6.89
N GLY A 276 -10.81 -7.35 -8.02
CA GLY A 276 -11.60 -8.45 -8.56
C GLY A 276 -13.07 -8.05 -8.76
N ALA A 277 -13.96 -8.95 -8.41
CA ALA A 277 -15.41 -8.72 -8.44
C ALA A 277 -15.95 -8.13 -7.13
N TYR A 278 -15.09 -7.70 -6.21
CA TYR A 278 -15.50 -7.25 -4.88
C TYR A 278 -15.47 -5.74 -4.75
N SER A 279 -16.43 -5.19 -4.00
CA SER A 279 -16.42 -3.79 -3.60
C SER A 279 -15.13 -3.43 -2.83
N PRO A 280 -14.61 -2.21 -2.95
CA PRO A 280 -13.49 -1.73 -2.14
C PRO A 280 -13.76 -1.79 -0.62
N ASP A 281 -15.02 -1.90 -0.19
CA ASP A 281 -15.42 -2.03 1.22
C ASP A 281 -15.46 -3.49 1.70
N ASP A 282 -15.16 -4.47 0.86
CA ASP A 282 -15.07 -5.86 1.31
C ASP A 282 -13.88 -6.04 2.25
N ARG A 283 -14.19 -6.18 3.55
CA ARG A 283 -13.21 -6.28 4.64
C ARG A 283 -12.74 -7.70 4.94
N ARG A 284 -13.23 -8.69 4.16
CA ARG A 284 -12.86 -10.10 4.36
C ARG A 284 -11.46 -10.34 3.81
N VAL A 285 -10.50 -10.58 4.70
CA VAL A 285 -9.10 -10.82 4.36
C VAL A 285 -8.83 -12.32 4.32
N SER A 286 -8.36 -12.81 3.17
CA SER A 286 -7.93 -14.21 3.00
C SER A 286 -6.90 -14.27 1.86
N PRO A 287 -5.90 -15.17 1.93
CA PRO A 287 -4.97 -15.41 0.82
C PRO A 287 -5.68 -15.75 -0.50
N ASP A 288 -6.78 -16.52 -0.41
CA ASP A 288 -7.54 -17.01 -1.59
C ASP A 288 -8.58 -15.99 -2.09
N ARG A 289 -8.70 -14.83 -1.44
CA ARG A 289 -9.67 -13.82 -1.83
C ARG A 289 -8.97 -12.64 -2.51
N LEU A 290 -9.20 -12.53 -3.82
CA LEU A 290 -8.67 -11.42 -4.61
C LEU A 290 -9.56 -10.19 -4.44
N ASN A 291 -9.40 -9.49 -3.31
CA ASN A 291 -10.05 -8.22 -3.03
C ASN A 291 -9.04 -7.18 -2.54
N TYR A 292 -9.47 -5.93 -2.46
CA TYR A 292 -8.61 -4.82 -2.05
C TYR A 292 -8.04 -4.99 -0.63
N SER A 293 -8.79 -5.60 0.29
CA SER A 293 -8.35 -5.85 1.67
C SER A 293 -7.18 -6.84 1.77
N ARG A 294 -6.83 -7.54 0.69
CA ARG A 294 -5.65 -8.42 0.64
C ARG A 294 -4.34 -7.69 0.94
N ALA A 295 -4.29 -6.38 0.73
CA ALA A 295 -3.17 -5.52 1.15
C ALA A 295 -2.75 -5.74 2.61
N ILE A 296 -3.72 -6.04 3.48
CA ILE A 296 -3.48 -6.26 4.91
C ILE A 296 -2.59 -7.49 5.15
N LEU A 297 -2.64 -8.51 4.30
CA LEU A 297 -1.79 -9.70 4.43
C LEU A 297 -0.31 -9.36 4.23
N PHE A 298 -0.01 -8.48 3.29
CA PHE A 298 1.35 -8.00 3.08
C PHE A 298 1.83 -7.16 4.27
N ARG A 299 0.95 -6.30 4.81
CA ARG A 299 1.27 -5.53 6.02
C ARG A 299 1.49 -6.42 7.23
N ASP A 300 0.61 -7.40 7.47
CA ASP A 300 0.76 -8.37 8.56
C ASP A 300 2.10 -9.12 8.44
N LEU A 301 2.53 -9.44 7.22
CA LEU A 301 3.79 -10.12 6.97
C LEU A 301 4.99 -9.22 7.29
N THR A 302 5.01 -7.96 6.81
CA THR A 302 6.08 -7.01 7.16
C THR A 302 6.19 -6.83 8.68
N LEU A 303 5.05 -6.70 9.37
CA LEU A 303 5.00 -6.59 10.84
C LEU A 303 5.54 -7.85 11.54
N SER A 304 5.26 -9.05 11.01
CA SER A 304 5.75 -10.30 11.58
C SER A 304 7.27 -10.43 11.52
N HIS A 305 7.90 -9.76 10.56
CA HIS A 305 9.37 -9.65 10.43
C HIS A 305 9.95 -8.42 11.15
N GLY A 306 9.13 -7.66 11.89
CA GLY A 306 9.57 -6.47 12.61
C GLY A 306 9.79 -5.24 11.73
N ASP A 307 9.36 -5.28 10.48
CA ASP A 307 9.46 -4.17 9.53
C ASP A 307 8.15 -3.36 9.53
N GLN A 308 8.07 -2.46 10.50
CA GLN A 308 6.91 -1.56 10.68
C GLN A 308 7.00 -0.32 9.78
N SER A 309 8.18 -0.03 9.30
CA SER A 309 8.53 1.26 8.68
C SER A 309 8.51 1.25 7.17
N THR A 310 8.57 0.10 6.52
CA THR A 310 8.49 -0.01 5.07
C THR A 310 7.06 0.23 4.58
N PRO A 311 6.86 1.25 3.71
CA PRO A 311 5.56 1.50 3.12
C PRO A 311 5.22 0.43 2.07
N VAL A 312 3.93 0.12 1.97
CA VAL A 312 3.38 -0.74 0.92
C VAL A 312 2.77 0.13 -0.17
N TRP A 313 3.14 -0.09 -1.42
CA TRP A 313 2.54 0.59 -2.57
C TRP A 313 1.76 -0.40 -3.43
N ALA A 314 0.55 -0.02 -3.80
CA ALA A 314 -0.24 -0.76 -4.79
C ALA A 314 0.22 -0.36 -6.20
N THR A 315 1.21 -1.08 -6.74
CA THR A 315 1.85 -0.73 -8.03
C THR A 315 1.05 -1.17 -9.26
N SER A 316 0.09 -2.06 -9.08
CA SER A 316 -1.01 -2.32 -10.03
C SER A 316 -2.32 -2.34 -9.25
N TYR A 317 -3.12 -1.29 -9.41
CA TYR A 317 -4.33 -1.02 -8.65
C TYR A 317 -5.52 -0.75 -9.57
N GLY A 318 -6.66 -1.33 -9.25
CA GLY A 318 -7.90 -1.03 -9.97
C GLY A 318 -8.93 -2.15 -9.96
N TRP A 319 -9.98 -1.93 -10.73
CA TRP A 319 -11.06 -2.88 -11.04
C TRP A 319 -11.24 -2.96 -12.54
N ALA A 320 -11.39 -4.16 -13.07
CA ALA A 320 -11.73 -4.37 -14.48
C ALA A 320 -13.19 -4.01 -14.73
N ALA A 321 -13.46 -3.17 -15.73
CA ALA A 321 -14.81 -3.06 -16.25
C ALA A 321 -15.18 -4.36 -16.99
N SER A 322 -16.36 -4.88 -16.71
CA SER A 322 -16.87 -6.16 -17.20
C SER A 322 -18.40 -6.11 -17.34
N ASP A 323 -19.02 -7.24 -17.62
CA ASP A 323 -20.49 -7.37 -17.59
C ASP A 323 -21.06 -7.21 -16.15
N GLU A 324 -20.22 -7.45 -15.12
CA GLU A 324 -20.59 -7.36 -13.71
C GLU A 324 -20.26 -5.99 -13.11
N ILE A 325 -19.26 -5.28 -13.62
CA ILE A 325 -18.79 -3.97 -13.14
C ILE A 325 -18.80 -3.00 -14.32
N SER A 326 -19.76 -2.10 -14.35
CA SER A 326 -19.83 -1.05 -15.36
C SER A 326 -18.65 -0.06 -15.22
N ARG A 327 -18.39 0.74 -16.26
CA ARG A 327 -17.36 1.79 -16.23
C ARG A 327 -17.62 2.85 -15.15
N GLU A 328 -18.87 3.13 -14.85
CA GLU A 328 -19.30 4.04 -13.79
C GLU A 328 -18.99 3.46 -12.41
N GLU A 329 -19.31 2.20 -12.17
CA GLU A 329 -18.99 1.48 -10.93
C GLU A 329 -17.48 1.30 -10.76
N GLN A 330 -16.76 0.96 -11.84
CA GLN A 330 -15.30 0.95 -11.84
C GLN A 330 -14.73 2.26 -11.30
N ALA A 331 -15.21 3.38 -11.85
CA ALA A 331 -14.75 4.71 -11.43
C ALA A 331 -15.07 4.98 -9.95
N GLU A 332 -16.25 4.56 -9.48
CA GLU A 332 -16.62 4.68 -8.07
C GLU A 332 -15.75 3.80 -7.18
N PHE A 333 -15.52 2.54 -7.56
CA PHE A 333 -14.71 1.59 -6.79
C PHE A 333 -13.26 2.07 -6.67
N VAL A 334 -12.66 2.56 -7.76
CA VAL A 334 -11.30 3.11 -7.74
C VAL A 334 -11.21 4.28 -6.76
N ILE A 335 -12.12 5.25 -6.83
CA ILE A 335 -12.10 6.41 -5.92
C ILE A 335 -12.33 5.98 -4.47
N ARG A 336 -13.30 5.11 -4.19
CA ARG A 336 -13.57 4.62 -2.83
C ARG A 336 -12.40 3.82 -2.26
N GLY A 337 -11.73 3.00 -3.07
CA GLY A 337 -10.53 2.30 -2.65
C GLY A 337 -9.40 3.26 -2.27
N MET A 338 -9.19 4.33 -3.05
CA MET A 338 -8.24 5.38 -2.69
C MET A 338 -8.64 6.11 -1.39
N GLU A 339 -9.91 6.44 -1.22
CA GLU A 339 -10.43 7.08 0.00
C GLU A 339 -10.22 6.19 1.23
N ARG A 340 -10.47 4.89 1.08
CA ARG A 340 -10.21 3.91 2.14
C ARG A 340 -8.73 3.83 2.48
N ASN A 341 -7.85 3.82 1.48
CA ASN A 341 -6.42 3.88 1.68
C ASN A 341 -6.03 5.09 2.54
N TRP A 342 -6.50 6.29 2.16
CA TRP A 342 -6.15 7.53 2.86
C TRP A 342 -6.70 7.62 4.28
N SER A 343 -7.81 6.95 4.57
CA SER A 343 -8.49 7.02 5.87
C SER A 343 -8.10 5.91 6.83
N GLU A 344 -7.71 4.73 6.32
CA GLU A 344 -7.53 3.53 7.13
C GLU A 344 -6.07 3.05 7.17
N TRP A 345 -5.28 3.26 6.09
CA TRP A 345 -3.98 2.63 5.92
C TRP A 345 -2.83 3.62 5.80
N PRO A 346 -2.36 4.22 6.92
CA PRO A 346 -1.26 5.18 6.91
C PRO A 346 0.06 4.59 6.39
N TRP A 347 0.21 3.27 6.43
CA TRP A 347 1.33 2.52 5.89
C TRP A 347 1.28 2.32 4.37
N MET A 348 0.13 2.56 3.74
CA MET A 348 -0.01 2.50 2.29
C MET A 348 0.42 3.82 1.67
N GLY A 349 1.35 3.74 0.71
CA GLY A 349 1.81 4.88 -0.08
C GLY A 349 0.99 5.09 -1.36
N LEU A 350 1.68 5.13 -2.50
CA LEU A 350 1.02 5.33 -3.78
C LEU A 350 0.11 4.16 -4.16
N THR A 351 -1.03 4.51 -4.75
CA THR A 351 -1.85 3.61 -5.58
C THR A 351 -1.64 3.96 -7.05
N VAL A 352 -1.07 3.03 -7.79
CA VAL A 352 -0.72 3.22 -9.21
C VAL A 352 -1.80 2.57 -10.06
N GLN A 353 -2.68 3.38 -10.63
CA GLN A 353 -3.80 2.92 -11.44
C GLN A 353 -3.34 2.04 -12.61
N TRP A 354 -3.89 0.88 -12.72
CA TRP A 354 -3.74 -0.01 -13.87
C TRP A 354 -4.96 0.14 -14.79
N SER A 355 -4.83 0.68 -15.98
CA SER A 355 -3.72 1.36 -16.65
C SER A 355 -4.18 2.73 -17.16
N PHE A 356 -3.23 3.62 -17.57
CA PHE A 356 -3.61 4.89 -18.20
C PHE A 356 -4.31 4.65 -19.54
N LEU A 357 -3.62 4.00 -20.46
CA LEU A 357 -4.12 3.61 -21.78
C LEU A 357 -3.55 2.23 -22.12
N SER A 358 -4.36 1.38 -22.68
CA SER A 358 -3.94 0.05 -23.15
C SER A 358 -4.59 -0.26 -24.51
N PRO A 359 -3.90 -1.00 -25.39
CA PRO A 359 -4.46 -1.40 -26.66
C PRO A 359 -5.80 -2.14 -26.49
N ALA A 360 -6.71 -1.92 -27.42
CA ALA A 360 -7.99 -2.62 -27.44
C ALA A 360 -7.79 -4.15 -27.44
N GLY A 361 -8.56 -4.86 -26.62
CA GLY A 361 -8.46 -6.32 -26.50
C GLY A 361 -7.31 -6.81 -25.61
N SER A 362 -6.43 -5.93 -25.12
CA SER A 362 -5.44 -6.31 -24.11
C SER A 362 -6.07 -6.39 -22.71
N PRO A 363 -5.49 -7.17 -21.77
CA PRO A 363 -5.99 -7.24 -20.38
C PRO A 363 -6.10 -5.86 -19.70
N GLY A 364 -5.19 -4.93 -20.02
CA GLY A 364 -5.20 -3.58 -19.47
C GLY A 364 -6.35 -2.70 -19.97
N ALA A 365 -6.96 -3.03 -21.12
CA ALA A 365 -8.05 -2.23 -21.70
C ALA A 365 -9.29 -2.15 -20.78
N ALA A 366 -9.56 -3.20 -20.01
CA ALA A 366 -10.65 -3.23 -19.03
C ALA A 366 -10.45 -2.24 -17.88
N TYR A 367 -9.21 -1.90 -17.54
CA TYR A 367 -8.82 -1.00 -16.48
C TYR A 367 -8.55 0.44 -16.93
N ALA A 368 -8.52 0.67 -18.24
CA ALA A 368 -7.99 1.89 -18.82
C ALA A 368 -8.72 3.17 -18.36
N VAL A 369 -7.94 4.18 -18.02
CA VAL A 369 -8.41 5.55 -17.72
C VAL A 369 -8.84 6.27 -18.98
N VAL A 370 -8.07 6.06 -20.07
CA VAL A 370 -8.37 6.54 -21.42
C VAL A 370 -8.45 5.34 -22.35
N LEU A 371 -9.48 5.28 -23.19
CA LEU A 371 -9.64 4.19 -24.15
C LEU A 371 -8.60 4.28 -25.29
N SER A 372 -8.42 3.18 -26.01
CA SER A 372 -7.45 3.11 -27.12
C SER A 372 -7.71 4.08 -28.28
N ASP A 373 -8.94 4.59 -28.40
CA ASP A 373 -9.33 5.63 -29.37
C ASP A 373 -9.13 7.05 -28.85
N GLY A 374 -8.55 7.21 -27.64
CA GLY A 374 -8.35 8.51 -26.98
C GLY A 374 -9.56 9.00 -26.20
N SER A 375 -10.68 8.28 -26.18
CA SER A 375 -11.89 8.69 -25.47
C SER A 375 -11.72 8.61 -23.94
N PRO A 376 -12.10 9.64 -23.17
CA PRO A 376 -12.01 9.63 -21.72
C PRO A 376 -13.11 8.74 -21.10
N THR A 377 -12.71 7.88 -20.16
CA THR A 377 -13.66 7.05 -19.40
C THR A 377 -14.32 7.84 -18.27
N PRO A 378 -15.35 7.32 -17.59
CA PRO A 378 -15.87 7.90 -16.35
C PRO A 378 -14.81 8.08 -15.27
N LEU A 379 -13.83 7.14 -15.19
CA LEU A 379 -12.71 7.24 -14.26
C LEU A 379 -11.82 8.46 -14.54
N TYR A 380 -11.49 8.72 -15.82
CA TYR A 380 -10.76 9.92 -16.20
C TYR A 380 -11.43 11.20 -15.67
N ARG A 381 -12.75 11.31 -15.89
CA ARG A 381 -13.53 12.49 -15.46
C ARG A 381 -13.55 12.66 -13.94
N ARG A 382 -13.59 11.55 -13.20
CA ARG A 382 -13.55 11.56 -11.74
C ARG A 382 -12.18 11.96 -11.19
N LEU A 383 -11.09 11.42 -11.77
CA LEU A 383 -9.72 11.74 -11.36
C LEU A 383 -9.35 13.19 -11.64
N SER A 384 -9.75 13.73 -12.80
CA SER A 384 -9.47 15.12 -13.20
C SER A 384 -10.39 16.16 -12.57
N SER A 385 -11.40 15.74 -11.77
CA SER A 385 -12.33 16.68 -11.14
C SER A 385 -11.70 17.42 -9.95
N SER A 386 -12.07 18.69 -9.78
CA SER A 386 -11.65 19.53 -8.64
C SER A 386 -12.02 18.94 -7.26
N ALA A 387 -13.01 18.05 -7.21
CA ALA A 387 -13.40 17.36 -5.98
C ALA A 387 -12.27 16.49 -5.38
N MET A 388 -11.38 15.96 -6.20
CA MET A 388 -10.18 15.26 -5.73
C MET A 388 -9.15 16.23 -5.12
N GLU A 389 -9.03 17.44 -5.66
CA GLU A 389 -8.13 18.47 -5.13
C GLU A 389 -8.62 18.99 -3.77
N GLU A 390 -9.90 19.19 -3.61
CA GLU A 390 -10.52 19.67 -2.36
C GLU A 390 -10.39 18.62 -1.25
N ARG A 391 -10.64 17.34 -1.54
CA ARG A 391 -10.42 16.22 -0.61
C ARG A 391 -8.96 16.02 -0.24
N ALA A 392 -8.04 16.32 -1.14
CA ALA A 392 -6.60 16.22 -0.89
C ALA A 392 -6.08 17.33 0.04
N ALA A 393 -6.81 18.42 0.25
CA ALA A 393 -6.43 19.51 1.13
C ALA A 393 -6.68 19.21 2.63
N ILE A 394 -7.54 18.25 2.95
CA ILE A 394 -7.84 17.83 4.32
C ILE A 394 -7.10 16.51 4.61
N ALA A 395 -6.28 16.50 5.65
CA ALA A 395 -5.65 15.27 6.11
C ALA A 395 -6.67 14.40 6.85
N ASN A 396 -6.82 13.16 6.39
CA ASN A 396 -7.57 12.13 7.10
C ASN A 396 -6.65 11.38 8.10
N THR A 397 -7.17 10.34 8.72
CA THR A 397 -6.36 9.44 9.55
C THR A 397 -5.19 8.89 8.72
N GLY A 398 -3.99 8.92 9.30
CA GLY A 398 -2.78 8.46 8.66
C GLY A 398 -1.66 9.50 8.67
N PHE A 399 -0.59 9.21 7.95
CA PHE A 399 0.57 10.08 7.88
C PHE A 399 0.41 11.12 6.76
N ALA A 400 0.57 12.41 7.11
CA ALA A 400 0.65 13.51 6.17
C ALA A 400 2.11 14.02 6.13
N PRO A 401 2.86 13.78 5.03
CA PRO A 401 4.22 14.31 4.90
C PRO A 401 4.21 15.83 4.79
N MET A 402 5.36 16.45 5.03
CA MET A 402 5.50 17.90 5.06
C MET A 402 5.16 18.62 3.75
N ASN A 403 5.22 17.93 2.63
CA ASN A 403 4.82 18.44 1.31
C ASN A 403 3.36 18.09 0.96
N SER A 404 2.61 17.53 1.91
CA SER A 404 1.17 17.28 1.73
C SER A 404 0.42 18.60 1.47
N ARG A 405 -0.55 18.57 0.57
CA ARG A 405 -1.47 19.69 0.33
C ARG A 405 -2.30 20.06 1.56
N SER A 406 -2.47 19.12 2.51
CA SER A 406 -3.11 19.39 3.79
C SER A 406 -2.26 20.22 4.76
N VAL A 407 -0.98 20.45 4.44
CA VAL A 407 -0.08 21.28 5.26
C VAL A 407 0.26 22.54 4.50
N SER A 408 -0.16 23.68 5.00
CA SER A 408 0.18 25.00 4.48
C SER A 408 1.28 25.65 5.32
N TYR A 409 2.14 26.41 4.67
CA TYR A 409 3.28 27.09 5.30
C TYR A 409 3.17 28.58 5.09
N SER A 410 3.25 29.34 6.20
CA SER A 410 3.38 30.79 6.18
C SER A 410 4.74 31.22 6.77
N GLY A 411 5.33 32.26 6.21
CA GLY A 411 6.67 32.72 6.59
C GLY A 411 7.78 32.13 5.72
N ASN A 412 9.00 32.10 6.23
CA ASN A 412 10.18 31.68 5.47
C ASN A 412 10.61 30.25 5.84
N TRP A 413 10.18 29.27 5.05
CA TRP A 413 10.52 27.87 5.21
C TRP A 413 11.49 27.41 4.11
N GLN A 414 12.45 26.58 4.49
CA GLN A 414 13.43 25.98 3.59
C GLN A 414 13.39 24.45 3.72
N ASN A 415 13.67 23.76 2.62
CA ASN A 415 13.89 22.34 2.64
C ASN A 415 15.32 22.05 3.06
N GLN A 416 15.51 21.27 4.08
CA GLN A 416 16.82 20.86 4.58
C GLN A 416 16.96 19.34 4.51
N PRO A 417 17.82 18.81 3.63
CA PRO A 417 18.13 17.39 3.62
C PRO A 417 18.98 17.02 4.83
N LEU A 418 18.64 15.93 5.49
CA LEU A 418 19.36 15.41 6.63
C LEU A 418 19.12 13.89 6.77
N GLU A 419 20.20 13.12 6.80
CA GLU A 419 20.15 11.66 6.98
C GLU A 419 19.17 10.97 6.01
N GLY A 420 19.24 11.34 4.71
CA GLY A 420 18.33 10.78 3.68
C GLY A 420 16.89 11.26 3.74
N ARG A 421 16.57 12.23 4.59
CA ARG A 421 15.23 12.81 4.73
C ARG A 421 15.26 14.31 4.46
N THR A 422 14.14 14.84 3.98
CA THR A 422 13.97 16.28 3.83
C THR A 422 13.09 16.81 4.95
N PHE A 423 13.56 17.84 5.64
CA PHE A 423 12.83 18.57 6.67
C PHE A 423 12.45 19.96 6.18
N LYS A 424 11.29 20.44 6.59
CA LYS A 424 10.96 21.87 6.51
C LYS A 424 11.52 22.57 7.73
N THR A 425 12.36 23.57 7.53
CA THR A 425 12.96 24.35 8.60
C THR A 425 12.71 25.84 8.41
N SER A 426 12.51 26.56 9.52
CA SER A 426 12.46 28.01 9.52
C SER A 426 13.28 28.56 10.68
N ARG A 427 14.06 29.62 10.42
CA ARG A 427 14.80 30.37 11.45
C ARG A 427 14.09 31.66 11.85
N ARG A 428 12.93 31.96 11.25
CA ARG A 428 12.19 33.18 11.54
C ARG A 428 11.07 32.92 12.53
N VAL A 429 10.96 33.78 13.51
CA VAL A 429 9.81 33.92 14.42
C VAL A 429 8.57 34.23 13.57
N GLN A 430 7.41 33.69 13.90
CA GLN A 430 6.14 33.81 13.17
C GLN A 430 6.05 32.98 11.87
N SER A 431 6.97 32.09 11.60
CA SER A 431 6.74 31.06 10.59
C SER A 431 5.81 29.98 11.18
N ALA A 432 4.73 29.69 10.49
CA ALA A 432 3.75 28.68 10.93
C ALA A 432 3.55 27.60 9.86
N ALA A 433 3.39 26.36 10.32
CA ALA A 433 2.86 25.27 9.52
C ALA A 433 1.44 24.99 10.04
N THR A 434 0.47 25.05 9.17
CA THR A 434 -0.94 24.81 9.48
C THR A 434 -1.42 23.58 8.75
N MET A 435 -2.06 22.67 9.46
CA MET A 435 -2.65 21.45 8.88
C MET A 435 -4.13 21.43 9.19
N GLU A 436 -4.91 21.25 8.14
CA GLU A 436 -6.34 20.95 8.26
C GLU A 436 -6.52 19.44 8.25
N PHE A 437 -7.19 18.87 9.27
CA PHE A 437 -7.35 17.43 9.40
C PHE A 437 -8.73 17.04 9.90
N GLN A 438 -9.15 15.83 9.51
CA GLN A 438 -10.36 15.20 10.03
C GLN A 438 -9.95 14.06 10.96
N GLY A 439 -10.20 14.23 12.27
CA GLY A 439 -9.82 13.26 13.29
C GLY A 439 -9.90 13.84 14.69
N THR A 440 -9.52 13.05 15.69
CA THR A 440 -9.59 13.40 17.11
C THR A 440 -8.26 13.96 17.67
N GLY A 441 -7.19 13.89 16.89
CA GLY A 441 -5.88 14.39 17.30
C GLY A 441 -4.86 14.35 16.17
N VAL A 442 -3.71 15.00 16.39
CA VAL A 442 -2.58 15.01 15.47
C VAL A 442 -1.29 14.79 16.26
N ILE A 443 -0.36 14.03 15.67
CA ILE A 443 0.99 13.84 16.21
C ILE A 443 1.97 14.48 15.22
N ALA A 444 2.72 15.48 15.66
CA ALA A 444 3.76 16.11 14.86
C ALA A 444 5.12 15.46 15.14
N PHE A 445 5.77 14.93 14.10
CA PHE A 445 7.14 14.45 14.18
C PHE A 445 8.10 15.62 13.96
N ILE A 446 8.77 16.04 15.02
CA ILE A 446 9.72 17.14 15.00
C ILE A 446 11.11 16.66 15.39
N ARG A 447 12.13 17.25 14.78
CA ARG A 447 13.50 17.02 15.22
C ARG A 447 13.77 17.86 16.48
N SER A 448 14.30 17.24 17.54
CA SER A 448 14.81 17.94 18.71
C SER A 448 16.34 18.01 18.67
N GLY A 449 16.91 19.08 19.20
CA GLY A 449 18.35 19.25 19.32
C GLY A 449 18.69 20.63 19.89
N PRO A 450 19.96 20.88 20.28
CA PRO A 450 20.36 22.14 20.90
C PRO A 450 20.20 23.36 19.99
N GLU A 451 20.12 23.14 18.66
CA GLU A 451 19.95 24.20 17.66
C GLU A 451 18.50 24.36 17.17
N VAL A 452 17.55 23.60 17.73
CA VAL A 452 16.15 23.65 17.33
C VAL A 452 15.39 24.59 18.25
N GLY A 453 14.63 25.51 17.66
CA GLY A 453 13.78 26.45 18.39
C GLY A 453 12.65 25.78 19.17
N ARG A 454 11.98 26.54 20.02
CA ARG A 454 10.79 26.09 20.74
C ARG A 454 9.58 26.16 19.81
N PHE A 455 8.76 25.10 19.84
CA PHE A 455 7.41 25.14 19.30
C PHE A 455 6.47 25.69 20.39
N LEU A 456 5.56 26.56 19.97
CA LEU A 456 4.48 27.07 20.82
C LEU A 456 3.18 26.39 20.45
#